data_cf69abad85aa67088526914f088d970c
#
_entry.id   cf69abad85aa67088526914f088d970c
#
_cell.length_a   1.000
_cell.length_b   1.000
_cell.length_c   1.000
_cell.angle_alpha   90.00
_cell.angle_beta   90.00
_cell.angle_gamma   90.00
#
_symmetry.space_group_name_H-M   'P 1'
#
loop_
_entity.id
_entity.type
_entity.pdbx_description
1 polymer ?
#
loop_
_entity_poly.entity_id
_entity_poly.type
_entity_poly.pdbx_seq_one_letter_code
_entity_poly.pdbx_strand_id
1 'polypeptide(L)'
;MSKQVSIVIRCLNENENLKVLIPLILNQTVKNFEIVFVDSGSDDGTLETISYYIKQYNNIYLYHIDKNEFTFGKSLNIGFAETSGEFIISLSAHCFPKNNEWLKNIINSFANQDIGIVYGCQSPHPDTMHSESSVQKTWFDGESKIISNVFLNNGNAAYRKKVWKENKFDEKLTGLEDIELGRKAKINGWEIFYCAEADVEHLHRENYKTILNRYRRESEAMKNINKDFKSDGEVIKNTFFYCFKGFLRGVKYDIKTSKVSLQPNSDIISILRYRFNQYLGTYRGYKNDMNKNKMTDLYFYPPKI
;
A
#
# COMPACT_ATOMS: atom_id res chain seq x y z
N MET A 1 2.06 13.13 27.73
CA MET A 1 1.03 13.64 26.81
C MET A 1 0.79 12.56 25.76
N SER A 2 -0.47 12.30 25.42
CA SER A 2 -0.77 11.36 24.32
C SER A 2 -0.21 11.91 23.00
N LYS A 3 0.29 11.03 22.12
CA LYS A 3 0.73 11.42 20.79
C LYS A 3 -0.50 11.77 19.96
N GLN A 4 -0.39 12.78 19.09
CA GLN A 4 -1.47 13.11 18.17
C GLN A 4 -1.52 12.10 17.00
N VAL A 5 -0.35 11.64 16.57
CA VAL A 5 -0.19 10.78 15.38
C VAL A 5 0.73 9.60 15.69
N SER A 6 0.37 8.46 15.15
CA SER A 6 1.24 7.27 15.14
C SER A 6 1.48 6.86 13.69
N ILE A 7 2.74 6.65 13.32
CA ILE A 7 3.12 6.20 11.98
C ILE A 7 3.54 4.74 12.09
N VAL A 8 2.77 3.84 11.48
CA VAL A 8 3.03 2.40 11.47
C VAL A 8 3.70 2.02 10.15
N ILE A 9 4.87 1.40 10.25
CA ILE A 9 5.70 0.98 9.12
C ILE A 9 5.96 -0.51 9.23
N ARG A 10 5.45 -1.27 8.26
CA ARG A 10 5.78 -2.69 8.11
C ARG A 10 7.10 -2.81 7.37
N CYS A 11 7.97 -3.70 7.81
CA CYS A 11 9.26 -3.94 7.16
C CYS A 11 9.59 -5.41 6.98
N LEU A 12 10.24 -5.68 5.86
CA LEU A 12 10.95 -6.92 5.55
C LEU A 12 12.07 -6.60 4.57
N ASN A 13 13.32 -6.59 5.06
CA ASN A 13 14.49 -6.32 4.25
C ASN A 13 14.43 -4.93 3.58
N GLU A 14 14.29 -3.90 4.40
CA GLU A 14 14.12 -2.50 3.99
C GLU A 14 15.26 -1.58 4.48
N ASN A 15 16.43 -2.15 4.80
CA ASN A 15 17.54 -1.42 5.41
C ASN A 15 17.88 -0.11 4.69
N GLU A 16 18.12 -0.17 3.37
CA GLU A 16 18.51 1.01 2.59
C GLU A 16 17.37 2.03 2.48
N ASN A 17 16.13 1.57 2.41
CA ASN A 17 14.97 2.44 2.35
C ASN A 17 14.73 3.14 3.69
N LEU A 18 14.89 2.45 4.82
CA LEU A 18 14.71 3.04 6.16
C LEU A 18 15.78 4.09 6.50
N LYS A 19 17.02 3.95 6.00
CA LYS A 19 18.05 4.97 6.14
C LYS A 19 17.65 6.31 5.51
N VAL A 20 16.80 6.27 4.48
CA VAL A 20 16.24 7.47 3.82
C VAL A 20 14.94 7.90 4.50
N LEU A 21 14.03 6.97 4.76
CA LEU A 21 12.68 7.25 5.22
C LEU A 21 12.66 7.85 6.63
N ILE A 22 13.41 7.26 7.59
CA ILE A 22 13.35 7.70 9.00
C ILE A 22 13.76 9.18 9.13
N PRO A 23 14.87 9.66 8.54
CA PRO A 23 15.20 11.09 8.55
C PRO A 23 14.12 11.99 7.94
N LEU A 24 13.45 11.57 6.85
CA LEU A 24 12.37 12.34 6.26
C LEU A 24 11.16 12.48 7.19
N ILE A 25 10.82 11.43 7.94
CA ILE A 25 9.75 11.48 8.96
C ILE A 25 10.16 12.37 10.13
N LEU A 26 11.37 12.23 10.63
CA LEU A 26 11.89 13.04 11.75
C LEU A 26 11.97 14.54 11.42
N ASN A 27 12.13 14.87 10.13
CA ASN A 27 12.18 16.26 9.64
C ASN A 27 10.81 16.87 9.37
N GLN A 28 9.69 16.18 9.62
CA GLN A 28 8.35 16.75 9.43
C GLN A 28 8.10 17.93 10.39
N THR A 29 7.28 18.90 9.97
CA THR A 29 6.94 20.10 10.78
C THR A 29 6.13 19.76 12.02
N VAL A 30 5.25 18.78 11.95
CA VAL A 30 4.55 18.22 13.11
C VAL A 30 5.51 17.35 13.90
N LYS A 31 5.66 17.60 15.21
CA LYS A 31 6.62 16.88 16.09
C LYS A 31 5.95 15.95 17.11
N ASN A 32 4.65 16.07 17.34
CA ASN A 32 3.93 15.23 18.29
C ASN A 32 3.47 13.91 17.66
N PHE A 33 4.44 13.06 17.28
CA PHE A 33 4.18 11.74 16.70
C PHE A 33 5.02 10.64 17.33
N GLU A 34 4.68 9.41 17.03
CA GLU A 34 5.48 8.22 17.27
C GLU A 34 5.62 7.39 16.00
N ILE A 35 6.67 6.56 15.94
CA ILE A 35 6.87 5.60 14.84
C ILE A 35 6.83 4.19 15.43
N VAL A 36 6.02 3.33 14.84
CA VAL A 36 5.85 1.93 15.22
C VAL A 36 6.26 1.06 14.03
N PHE A 37 7.40 0.40 14.16
CA PHE A 37 7.84 -0.58 13.18
C PHE A 37 7.27 -1.97 13.51
N VAL A 38 6.86 -2.70 12.47
CA VAL A 38 6.47 -4.12 12.57
C VAL A 38 7.34 -4.91 11.60
N ASP A 39 8.34 -5.59 12.12
CA ASP A 39 9.27 -6.39 11.33
C ASP A 39 8.78 -7.83 11.22
N SER A 40 8.90 -8.40 10.02
CA SER A 40 8.46 -9.76 9.71
C SER A 40 9.61 -10.73 9.41
N GLY A 41 10.78 -10.50 10.05
CA GLY A 41 11.94 -11.37 9.97
C GLY A 41 13.00 -10.91 8.97
N SER A 42 13.40 -9.64 9.03
CA SER A 42 14.46 -9.06 8.22
C SER A 42 15.83 -9.65 8.56
N ASP A 43 16.69 -9.80 7.54
CA ASP A 43 18.06 -10.35 7.62
C ASP A 43 19.12 -9.50 6.88
N ASP A 44 18.79 -8.24 6.53
CA ASP A 44 19.60 -7.35 5.67
C ASP A 44 20.21 -6.13 6.39
N GLY A 45 20.10 -6.03 7.72
CA GLY A 45 20.48 -4.85 8.49
C GLY A 45 19.34 -3.90 8.83
N THR A 46 18.10 -4.22 8.48
CA THR A 46 16.88 -3.46 8.82
C THR A 46 16.76 -3.26 10.33
N LEU A 47 16.95 -4.33 11.12
CA LEU A 47 16.84 -4.29 12.59
C LEU A 47 17.91 -3.43 13.24
N GLU A 48 19.13 -3.47 12.74
CA GLU A 48 20.25 -2.64 13.19
C GLU A 48 19.96 -1.16 12.95
N THR A 49 19.43 -0.82 11.76
CA THR A 49 19.02 0.55 11.43
C THR A 49 17.92 1.04 12.37
N ILE A 50 16.86 0.27 12.60
CA ILE A 50 15.79 0.65 13.53
C ILE A 50 16.32 0.81 14.94
N SER A 51 17.14 -0.14 15.42
CA SER A 51 17.75 -0.12 16.76
C SER A 51 18.63 1.09 16.98
N TYR A 52 19.34 1.56 15.95
CA TYR A 52 20.14 2.79 16.01
C TYR A 52 19.25 4.01 16.32
N TYR A 53 18.09 4.12 15.67
CA TYR A 53 17.17 5.25 15.93
C TYR A 53 16.42 5.11 17.26
N ILE A 54 16.06 3.92 17.70
CA ILE A 54 15.42 3.69 19.01
C ILE A 54 16.33 4.20 20.15
N LYS A 55 17.65 4.04 20.05
CA LYS A 55 18.59 4.54 21.06
C LYS A 55 18.63 6.07 21.14
N GLN A 56 18.23 6.78 20.08
CA GLN A 56 18.30 8.24 20.00
C GLN A 56 16.94 8.91 20.24
N TYR A 57 15.84 8.21 19.97
CA TYR A 57 14.49 8.76 20.00
C TYR A 57 13.55 7.88 20.83
N ASN A 58 12.95 8.44 21.86
CA ASN A 58 12.06 7.73 22.80
C ASN A 58 10.62 7.53 22.26
N ASN A 59 10.35 7.92 21.03
CA ASN A 59 9.07 7.80 20.34
C ASN A 59 9.13 6.85 19.14
N ILE A 60 10.13 5.98 19.08
CA ILE A 60 10.29 4.95 18.05
C ILE A 60 10.24 3.58 18.73
N TYR A 61 9.39 2.69 18.20
CA TYR A 61 9.13 1.37 18.75
C TYR A 61 9.27 0.30 17.66
N LEU A 62 9.66 -0.90 18.05
CA LEU A 62 9.81 -2.06 17.17
C LEU A 62 9.04 -3.25 17.74
N TYR A 63 8.21 -3.83 16.92
CA TYR A 63 7.48 -5.07 17.19
C TYR A 63 7.81 -6.10 16.12
N HIS A 64 7.59 -7.38 16.43
CA HIS A 64 7.88 -8.48 15.53
C HIS A 64 6.63 -9.30 15.26
N ILE A 65 6.54 -9.83 14.05
CA ILE A 65 5.58 -10.85 13.68
C ILE A 65 6.33 -12.07 13.13
N ASP A 66 5.93 -13.27 13.54
CA ASP A 66 6.50 -14.48 12.96
C ASP A 66 6.19 -14.54 11.45
N LYS A 67 7.21 -14.92 10.68
CA LYS A 67 7.11 -15.02 9.23
C LYS A 67 5.97 -15.95 8.79
N ASN A 68 5.72 -17.03 9.53
CA ASN A 68 4.66 -17.99 9.23
C ASN A 68 3.26 -17.46 9.56
N GLU A 69 3.17 -16.42 10.39
CA GLU A 69 1.92 -15.78 10.76
C GLU A 69 1.62 -14.51 9.99
N PHE A 70 2.57 -14.07 9.17
CA PHE A 70 2.46 -12.82 8.45
C PHE A 70 1.31 -12.82 7.46
N THR A 71 0.45 -11.82 7.59
CA THR A 71 -0.40 -11.27 6.51
C THR A 71 -0.32 -9.75 6.57
N PHE A 72 -0.68 -9.07 5.49
CA PHE A 72 -0.69 -7.61 5.49
C PHE A 72 -1.64 -7.04 6.55
N GLY A 73 -2.84 -7.60 6.66
CA GLY A 73 -3.81 -7.19 7.68
C GLY A 73 -3.34 -7.48 9.10
N LYS A 74 -2.76 -8.67 9.38
CA LYS A 74 -2.28 -9.03 10.72
C LYS A 74 -1.15 -8.13 11.18
N SER A 75 -0.16 -7.88 10.33
CA SER A 75 0.97 -7.01 10.69
C SER A 75 0.52 -5.57 10.95
N LEU A 76 -0.43 -5.04 10.17
CA LEU A 76 -1.02 -3.73 10.44
C LEU A 76 -1.83 -3.72 11.73
N ASN A 77 -2.65 -4.75 12.00
CA ASN A 77 -3.41 -4.83 13.25
C ASN A 77 -2.50 -4.85 14.49
N ILE A 78 -1.38 -5.58 14.43
CA ILE A 78 -0.36 -5.55 15.50
C ILE A 78 0.17 -4.12 15.68
N GLY A 79 0.66 -3.49 14.62
CA GLY A 79 1.21 -2.14 14.71
C GLY A 79 0.19 -1.12 15.19
N PHE A 80 -1.05 -1.16 14.69
CA PHE A 80 -2.12 -0.24 15.07
C PHE A 80 -2.57 -0.43 16.54
N ALA A 81 -2.53 -1.66 17.06
CA ALA A 81 -2.86 -1.94 18.46
C ALA A 81 -1.87 -1.26 19.43
N GLU A 82 -0.60 -1.19 19.03
CA GLU A 82 0.50 -0.65 19.84
C GLU A 82 0.62 0.88 19.75
N THR A 83 -0.25 1.54 18.99
CA THR A 83 -0.23 3.00 18.84
C THR A 83 -0.93 3.73 19.97
N SER A 84 -0.51 4.95 20.28
CA SER A 84 -1.17 5.85 21.24
C SER A 84 -1.91 7.03 20.59
N GLY A 85 -1.62 7.34 19.32
CA GLY A 85 -2.17 8.49 18.59
C GLY A 85 -3.65 8.37 18.26
N GLU A 86 -4.29 9.53 18.12
CA GLU A 86 -5.67 9.63 17.63
C GLU A 86 -5.76 9.25 16.14
N PHE A 87 -4.75 9.67 15.36
CA PHE A 87 -4.62 9.35 13.95
C PHE A 87 -3.49 8.34 13.77
N ILE A 88 -3.76 7.28 13.01
CA ILE A 88 -2.77 6.24 12.72
C ILE A 88 -2.51 6.24 11.22
N ILE A 89 -1.26 6.41 10.83
CA ILE A 89 -0.82 6.39 9.44
C ILE A 89 -0.17 5.04 9.16
N SER A 90 -0.64 4.33 8.14
CA SER A 90 0.11 3.27 7.49
C SER A 90 0.99 3.89 6.41
N LEU A 91 2.29 3.68 6.54
CA LEU A 91 3.28 4.13 5.56
C LEU A 91 4.15 2.95 5.14
N SER A 92 4.31 2.74 3.83
CA SER A 92 5.23 1.72 3.34
C SER A 92 6.68 2.13 3.60
N ALA A 93 7.56 1.17 3.93
CA ALA A 93 8.97 1.42 4.19
C ALA A 93 9.73 2.00 2.97
N HIS A 94 9.15 1.92 1.78
CA HIS A 94 9.66 2.47 0.52
C HIS A 94 8.77 3.58 -0.08
N CYS A 95 8.00 4.27 0.78
CA CYS A 95 7.26 5.49 0.45
C CYS A 95 7.90 6.69 1.13
N PHE A 96 8.51 7.60 0.37
CA PHE A 96 9.30 8.71 0.86
C PHE A 96 8.53 10.02 0.79
N PRO A 97 8.17 10.66 1.93
CA PRO A 97 7.54 11.98 1.93
C PRO A 97 8.35 13.00 1.12
N LYS A 98 7.72 13.67 0.17
CA LYS A 98 8.40 14.61 -0.75
C LYS A 98 8.76 15.94 -0.10
N ASN A 99 8.12 16.27 1.03
CA ASN A 99 8.36 17.51 1.75
C ASN A 99 8.08 17.34 3.25
N ASN A 100 8.41 18.36 4.03
CA ASN A 100 8.23 18.35 5.49
C ASN A 100 6.82 18.75 5.97
N GLU A 101 5.89 19.05 5.07
CA GLU A 101 4.48 19.35 5.36
C GLU A 101 3.56 18.12 5.15
N TRP A 102 4.09 17.00 4.66
CA TRP A 102 3.33 15.78 4.38
C TRP A 102 2.44 15.35 5.55
N LEU A 103 3.02 15.26 6.76
CA LEU A 103 2.29 14.84 7.96
C LEU A 103 1.21 15.85 8.35
N LYS A 104 1.50 17.15 8.23
CA LYS A 104 0.55 18.23 8.50
C LYS A 104 -0.62 18.20 7.50
N ASN A 105 -0.36 17.94 6.22
CA ASN A 105 -1.39 17.87 5.19
C ASN A 105 -2.36 16.71 5.46
N ILE A 106 -1.84 15.53 5.88
CA ILE A 106 -2.67 14.41 6.30
C ILE A 106 -3.56 14.79 7.50
N ILE A 107 -2.98 15.38 8.55
CA ILE A 107 -3.72 15.72 9.78
C ILE A 107 -4.80 16.76 9.50
N ASN A 108 -4.48 17.79 8.72
CA ASN A 108 -5.44 18.85 8.38
C ASN A 108 -6.64 18.31 7.59
N SER A 109 -6.46 17.23 6.83
CA SER A 109 -7.56 16.59 6.10
C SER A 109 -8.63 15.99 7.02
N PHE A 110 -8.32 15.74 8.29
CA PHE A 110 -9.29 15.29 9.30
C PHE A 110 -10.06 16.44 9.99
N ALA A 111 -9.94 17.68 9.55
CA ALA A 111 -10.69 18.82 10.11
C ALA A 111 -12.21 18.60 10.01
N ASN A 112 -12.71 17.99 8.94
CA ASN A 112 -14.07 17.48 8.87
C ASN A 112 -14.18 16.17 9.69
N GLN A 113 -15.09 16.16 10.67
CA GLN A 113 -15.27 15.03 11.60
C GLN A 113 -15.86 13.78 10.91
N ASP A 114 -16.51 13.92 9.78
CA ASP A 114 -17.07 12.81 9.01
C ASP A 114 -15.97 12.04 8.24
N ILE A 115 -14.80 12.65 8.02
CA ILE A 115 -13.67 11.98 7.39
C ILE A 115 -13.03 11.00 8.38
N GLY A 116 -13.21 9.73 8.11
CA GLY A 116 -12.64 8.63 8.89
C GLY A 116 -11.29 8.14 8.38
N ILE A 117 -11.06 8.28 7.08
CA ILE A 117 -9.86 7.78 6.39
C ILE A 117 -9.36 8.85 5.42
N VAL A 118 -8.05 9.03 5.38
CA VAL A 118 -7.34 9.88 4.40
C VAL A 118 -6.29 9.04 3.71
N TYR A 119 -6.13 9.17 2.40
CA TYR A 119 -4.95 8.65 1.73
C TYR A 119 -4.28 9.74 0.90
N GLY A 120 -2.95 9.71 0.89
CA GLY A 120 -2.14 10.68 0.17
C GLY A 120 -1.77 10.23 -1.24
N CYS A 121 -1.27 11.17 -2.03
CA CYS A 121 -0.70 10.90 -3.34
C CYS A 121 0.51 9.97 -3.24
N GLN A 122 0.72 9.14 -4.26
CA GLN A 122 1.91 8.32 -4.42
C GLN A 122 2.47 8.55 -5.83
N SER A 123 3.45 9.43 -5.92
CA SER A 123 4.18 9.67 -7.16
C SER A 123 5.18 8.55 -7.41
N PRO A 124 5.40 8.15 -8.67
CA PRO A 124 6.39 7.11 -8.98
C PRO A 124 7.81 7.62 -8.70
N HIS A 125 8.61 6.81 -7.98
CA HIS A 125 10.03 7.06 -7.83
C HIS A 125 10.75 6.98 -9.19
N PRO A 126 11.86 7.72 -9.42
CA PRO A 126 12.61 7.66 -10.69
C PRO A 126 13.03 6.26 -11.15
N ASP A 127 13.34 5.35 -10.20
CA ASP A 127 13.72 3.96 -10.49
C ASP A 127 12.52 3.03 -10.77
N THR A 128 11.28 3.51 -10.65
CA THR A 128 10.09 2.70 -10.92
C THR A 128 9.94 2.45 -12.42
N MET A 129 9.64 1.20 -12.82
CA MET A 129 9.44 0.85 -14.23
C MET A 129 8.37 1.74 -14.88
N HIS A 130 8.55 2.08 -16.16
CA HIS A 130 7.63 2.93 -16.91
C HIS A 130 6.16 2.47 -16.82
N SER A 131 5.90 1.18 -17.03
CA SER A 131 4.53 0.66 -16.96
C SER A 131 3.92 0.71 -15.56
N GLU A 132 4.71 0.52 -14.50
CA GLU A 132 4.27 0.70 -13.12
C GLU A 132 3.98 2.17 -12.82
N SER A 133 4.88 3.06 -13.23
CA SER A 133 4.68 4.52 -13.16
C SER A 133 3.36 4.95 -13.83
N SER A 134 3.04 4.35 -14.98
CA SER A 134 1.77 4.61 -15.68
C SER A 134 0.56 4.17 -14.86
N VAL A 135 0.66 3.05 -14.15
CA VAL A 135 -0.41 2.56 -13.25
C VAL A 135 -0.58 3.50 -12.07
N GLN A 136 0.51 3.86 -11.38
CA GLN A 136 0.47 4.77 -10.24
C GLN A 136 -0.19 6.11 -10.62
N LYS A 137 0.23 6.72 -11.72
CA LYS A 137 -0.37 7.97 -12.22
C LYS A 137 -1.85 7.89 -12.52
N THR A 138 -2.37 6.71 -12.85
CA THR A 138 -3.81 6.51 -13.08
C THR A 138 -4.61 6.54 -11.77
N TRP A 139 -4.01 6.09 -10.66
CA TRP A 139 -4.68 5.99 -9.37
C TRP A 139 -4.54 7.24 -8.50
N PHE A 140 -3.47 8.00 -8.69
CA PHE A 140 -3.13 9.15 -7.88
C PHE A 140 -3.07 10.40 -8.76
N ASP A 141 -4.21 10.75 -9.34
CA ASP A 141 -4.36 11.94 -10.18
C ASP A 141 -5.00 13.10 -9.42
N GLY A 142 -4.48 14.27 -9.66
CA GLY A 142 -5.17 15.52 -9.55
C GLY A 142 -5.45 16.04 -8.16
N GLU A 143 -6.68 16.43 -7.90
CA GLU A 143 -7.07 17.32 -6.80
C GLU A 143 -7.58 16.56 -5.59
N SER A 144 -7.34 17.14 -4.41
CA SER A 144 -7.86 16.67 -3.12
C SER A 144 -9.39 16.67 -3.11
N LYS A 145 -10.01 15.54 -2.70
CA LYS A 145 -11.47 15.36 -2.74
C LYS A 145 -11.98 14.25 -1.84
N ILE A 146 -13.25 14.30 -1.46
CA ILE A 146 -13.97 13.16 -0.91
C ILE A 146 -14.22 12.13 -2.02
N ILE A 147 -13.96 10.85 -1.72
CA ILE A 147 -14.04 9.75 -2.68
C ILE A 147 -15.40 9.07 -2.60
N SER A 148 -16.09 8.98 -3.73
CA SER A 148 -17.36 8.26 -3.83
C SER A 148 -17.14 6.74 -3.92
N ASN A 149 -16.25 6.30 -4.80
CA ASN A 149 -15.86 4.89 -4.94
C ASN A 149 -14.68 4.58 -4.04
N VAL A 150 -14.74 3.49 -3.30
CA VAL A 150 -13.67 3.14 -2.37
C VAL A 150 -12.41 2.77 -3.14
N PHE A 151 -11.41 3.62 -2.98
CA PHE A 151 -10.02 3.35 -3.31
C PHE A 151 -9.16 3.79 -2.12
N LEU A 152 -8.26 2.94 -1.68
CA LEU A 152 -7.27 3.19 -0.63
C LEU A 152 -5.97 2.51 -1.01
N ASN A 153 -4.87 2.99 -0.41
CA ASN A 153 -3.58 2.31 -0.52
C ASN A 153 -2.76 2.54 0.75
N ASN A 154 -2.56 1.47 1.50
CA ASN A 154 -1.81 1.45 2.76
C ASN A 154 -0.33 1.86 2.63
N GLY A 155 0.15 2.10 1.42
CA GLY A 155 1.46 2.72 1.20
C GLY A 155 1.54 4.15 1.72
N ASN A 156 0.40 4.88 1.78
CA ASN A 156 0.28 6.24 2.29
C ASN A 156 -1.17 6.53 2.70
N ALA A 157 -1.64 5.95 3.80
CA ALA A 157 -3.01 6.11 4.28
C ALA A 157 -3.08 6.35 5.78
N ALA A 158 -4.03 7.16 6.21
CA ALA A 158 -4.25 7.54 7.59
C ALA A 158 -5.70 7.23 8.02
N TYR A 159 -5.86 6.85 9.25
CA TYR A 159 -7.12 6.39 9.84
C TYR A 159 -7.36 7.11 11.17
N ARG A 160 -8.59 7.56 11.43
CA ARG A 160 -8.97 7.78 12.83
C ARG A 160 -8.87 6.45 13.57
N LYS A 161 -8.23 6.43 14.72
CA LYS A 161 -8.08 5.20 15.53
C LYS A 161 -9.43 4.55 15.82
N LYS A 162 -10.49 5.35 15.96
CA LYS A 162 -11.86 4.88 16.13
C LYS A 162 -12.32 4.03 14.94
N VAL A 163 -12.09 4.49 13.71
CA VAL A 163 -12.48 3.76 12.48
C VAL A 163 -11.81 2.39 12.42
N TRP A 164 -10.51 2.32 12.71
CA TRP A 164 -9.81 1.04 12.75
C TRP A 164 -10.33 0.12 13.87
N LYS A 165 -10.61 0.66 15.07
CA LYS A 165 -11.19 -0.14 16.19
C LYS A 165 -12.52 -0.77 15.82
N GLU A 166 -13.36 -0.06 15.05
CA GLU A 166 -14.66 -0.54 14.60
C GLU A 166 -14.55 -1.58 13.49
N ASN A 167 -13.52 -1.50 12.65
CA ASN A 167 -13.47 -2.23 11.39
C ASN A 167 -12.23 -3.08 11.16
N LYS A 168 -11.24 -3.12 12.00
CA LYS A 168 -9.94 -3.82 11.87
C LYS A 168 -9.66 -4.41 10.47
N PHE A 169 -8.41 -4.49 10.08
CA PHE A 169 -8.03 -5.12 8.82
C PHE A 169 -8.37 -6.62 8.83
N ASP A 170 -8.90 -7.15 7.74
CA ASP A 170 -9.13 -8.58 7.59
C ASP A 170 -7.79 -9.31 7.40
N GLU A 171 -7.43 -10.15 8.38
CA GLU A 171 -6.18 -10.89 8.41
C GLU A 171 -6.14 -12.09 7.46
N LYS A 172 -7.27 -12.43 6.84
CA LYS A 172 -7.40 -13.55 5.91
C LYS A 172 -7.18 -13.17 4.46
N LEU A 173 -7.17 -11.86 4.17
CA LEU A 173 -6.96 -11.37 2.81
C LEU A 173 -5.50 -11.47 2.40
N THR A 174 -5.28 -11.79 1.13
CA THR A 174 -3.95 -11.84 0.50
C THR A 174 -3.40 -10.48 0.10
N GLY A 175 -4.19 -9.43 0.26
CA GLY A 175 -3.93 -8.04 -0.08
C GLY A 175 -5.23 -7.26 -0.12
N LEU A 176 -5.19 -5.96 -0.41
CA LEU A 176 -6.35 -5.07 -0.49
C LEU A 176 -7.17 -5.02 0.82
N GLU A 177 -6.54 -5.30 1.96
CA GLU A 177 -7.12 -5.19 3.29
C GLU A 177 -7.58 -3.75 3.61
N ASP A 178 -6.94 -2.77 2.98
CA ASP A 178 -7.29 -1.36 3.02
C ASP A 178 -8.62 -1.09 2.30
N ILE A 179 -8.81 -1.59 1.10
CA ILE A 179 -10.05 -1.44 0.32
C ILE A 179 -11.22 -2.09 1.07
N GLU A 180 -11.00 -3.26 1.65
CA GLU A 180 -12.01 -3.96 2.46
C GLU A 180 -12.41 -3.14 3.67
N LEU A 181 -11.44 -2.64 4.45
CA LEU A 181 -11.70 -1.77 5.59
C LEU A 181 -12.39 -0.47 5.15
N GLY A 182 -11.97 0.14 4.05
CA GLY A 182 -12.58 1.35 3.49
C GLY A 182 -14.05 1.15 3.13
N ARG A 183 -14.42 -0.01 2.57
CA ARG A 183 -15.83 -0.36 2.28
C ARG A 183 -16.66 -0.46 3.57
N LYS A 184 -16.13 -1.13 4.60
CA LYS A 184 -16.79 -1.22 5.92
C LYS A 184 -16.95 0.16 6.54
N ALA A 185 -15.92 0.99 6.50
CA ALA A 185 -15.98 2.35 7.02
C ALA A 185 -17.07 3.20 6.32
N LYS A 186 -17.17 3.10 5.00
CA LYS A 186 -18.24 3.78 4.23
C LYS A 186 -19.64 3.30 4.62
N ILE A 187 -19.85 2.01 4.81
CA ILE A 187 -21.13 1.43 5.28
C ILE A 187 -21.47 1.98 6.67
N ASN A 188 -20.47 2.20 7.52
CA ASN A 188 -20.64 2.77 8.85
C ASN A 188 -20.77 4.31 8.86
N GLY A 189 -20.87 4.94 7.68
CA GLY A 189 -21.10 6.38 7.52
C GLY A 189 -19.84 7.25 7.51
N TRP A 190 -18.64 6.66 7.49
CA TRP A 190 -17.40 7.41 7.40
C TRP A 190 -17.09 7.83 5.96
N GLU A 191 -16.55 9.03 5.80
CA GLU A 191 -16.04 9.51 4.52
C GLU A 191 -14.55 9.18 4.35
N ILE A 192 -14.15 8.99 3.07
CA ILE A 192 -12.76 8.79 2.66
C ILE A 192 -12.32 10.01 1.88
N PHE A 193 -11.15 10.57 2.21
CA PHE A 193 -10.61 11.75 1.57
C PHE A 193 -9.28 11.44 0.88
N TYR A 194 -9.13 11.85 -0.36
CA TYR A 194 -7.84 11.88 -1.07
C TYR A 194 -7.17 13.22 -0.85
N CYS A 195 -5.94 13.21 -0.33
CA CYS A 195 -5.12 14.40 -0.09
C CYS A 195 -3.95 14.42 -1.08
N ALA A 196 -4.08 15.19 -2.14
CA ALA A 196 -3.04 15.29 -3.18
C ALA A 196 -1.74 15.93 -2.65
N GLU A 197 -1.84 16.84 -1.70
CA GLU A 197 -0.73 17.56 -1.08
C GLU A 197 0.10 16.69 -0.13
N ALA A 198 -0.44 15.55 0.30
CA ALA A 198 0.29 14.56 1.10
C ALA A 198 1.01 13.55 0.19
N ASP A 199 1.90 14.04 -0.68
CA ASP A 199 2.60 13.23 -1.68
C ASP A 199 3.84 12.54 -1.13
N VAL A 200 4.00 11.26 -1.51
CA VAL A 200 5.19 10.45 -1.27
C VAL A 200 5.74 9.92 -2.59
N GLU A 201 7.04 9.80 -2.72
CA GLU A 201 7.64 8.99 -3.80
C GLU A 201 7.56 7.52 -3.42
N HIS A 202 6.87 6.72 -4.22
CA HIS A 202 6.70 5.30 -3.98
C HIS A 202 7.62 4.48 -4.91
N LEU A 203 8.57 3.79 -4.31
CA LEU A 203 9.58 2.99 -5.01
C LEU A 203 9.09 1.55 -5.18
N HIS A 204 8.92 1.12 -6.42
CA HIS A 204 8.64 -0.26 -6.78
C HIS A 204 9.82 -0.87 -7.55
N ARG A 205 10.68 -1.63 -6.87
CA ARG A 205 11.76 -2.43 -7.46
C ARG A 205 11.32 -3.88 -7.62
N GLU A 206 10.37 -4.13 -8.50
CA GLU A 206 9.84 -5.46 -8.74
C GLU A 206 10.38 -6.06 -10.03
N ASN A 207 10.63 -7.38 -10.03
CA ASN A 207 10.84 -8.13 -11.25
C ASN A 207 9.51 -8.65 -11.82
N TYR A 208 9.52 -9.17 -13.05
CA TYR A 208 8.28 -9.63 -13.71
C TYR A 208 7.55 -10.76 -12.99
N LYS A 209 8.24 -11.59 -12.20
CA LYS A 209 7.64 -12.66 -11.40
C LYS A 209 6.93 -12.10 -10.18
N THR A 210 7.52 -11.11 -9.49
CA THR A 210 6.88 -10.43 -8.36
C THR A 210 5.66 -9.64 -8.81
N ILE A 211 5.71 -8.98 -9.97
CA ILE A 211 4.57 -8.31 -10.60
C ILE A 211 3.42 -9.31 -10.84
N LEU A 212 3.68 -10.46 -11.45
CA LEU A 212 2.67 -11.49 -11.67
C LEU A 212 2.03 -11.97 -10.36
N ASN A 213 2.85 -12.22 -9.34
CA ASN A 213 2.36 -12.69 -8.05
C ASN A 213 1.54 -11.61 -7.31
N ARG A 214 1.96 -10.35 -7.37
CA ARG A 214 1.21 -9.22 -6.78
C ARG A 214 -0.18 -9.11 -7.38
N TYR A 215 -0.29 -9.03 -8.70
CA TYR A 215 -1.59 -8.91 -9.37
C TYR A 215 -2.47 -10.17 -9.21
N ARG A 216 -1.87 -11.36 -9.10
CA ARG A 216 -2.60 -12.58 -8.77
C ARG A 216 -3.21 -12.51 -7.38
N ARG A 217 -2.40 -12.12 -6.38
CA ARG A 217 -2.82 -11.97 -4.97
C ARG A 217 -3.93 -10.92 -4.82
N GLU A 218 -3.74 -9.74 -5.42
CA GLU A 218 -4.72 -8.65 -5.37
C GLU A 218 -6.04 -9.03 -6.04
N SER A 219 -5.99 -9.70 -7.19
CA SER A 219 -7.21 -10.13 -7.89
C SER A 219 -7.99 -11.18 -7.12
N GLU A 220 -7.29 -12.05 -6.40
CA GLU A 220 -7.91 -13.03 -5.53
C GLU A 220 -8.56 -12.39 -4.31
N ALA A 221 -7.87 -11.42 -3.67
CA ALA A 221 -8.42 -10.62 -2.61
C ALA A 221 -9.68 -9.86 -3.08
N MET A 222 -9.63 -9.18 -4.23
CA MET A 222 -10.77 -8.45 -4.79
C MET A 222 -11.97 -9.37 -5.06
N LYS A 223 -11.74 -10.59 -5.56
CA LYS A 223 -12.79 -11.60 -5.76
C LYS A 223 -13.50 -11.91 -4.44
N ASN A 224 -12.76 -12.08 -3.34
CA ASN A 224 -13.31 -12.36 -2.03
C ASN A 224 -14.06 -11.16 -1.46
N ILE A 225 -13.46 -9.97 -1.51
CA ILE A 225 -14.09 -8.71 -1.09
C ILE A 225 -15.41 -8.49 -1.83
N ASN A 226 -15.48 -8.71 -3.13
CA ASN A 226 -16.71 -8.53 -3.91
C ASN A 226 -17.80 -9.53 -3.54
N LYS A 227 -17.46 -10.76 -3.15
CA LYS A 227 -18.42 -11.74 -2.64
C LYS A 227 -19.02 -11.30 -1.31
N ASP A 228 -18.19 -10.83 -0.38
CA ASP A 228 -18.61 -10.46 0.96
C ASP A 228 -19.54 -9.23 0.95
N PHE A 229 -19.25 -8.25 0.09
CA PHE A 229 -20.06 -7.04 -0.01
C PHE A 229 -21.25 -7.15 -0.96
N LYS A 230 -21.53 -8.35 -1.54
CA LYS A 230 -22.58 -8.56 -2.55
C LYS A 230 -22.58 -7.44 -3.59
N SER A 231 -21.41 -6.86 -3.84
CA SER A 231 -21.30 -5.84 -4.85
C SER A 231 -21.66 -6.49 -6.17
N ASP A 232 -22.64 -5.93 -6.90
CA ASP A 232 -23.03 -6.29 -8.26
C ASP A 232 -21.91 -6.02 -9.28
N GLY A 233 -20.69 -5.84 -8.79
CA GLY A 233 -19.52 -5.96 -9.59
C GLY A 233 -19.62 -7.33 -10.25
N GLU A 234 -20.14 -7.34 -11.48
CA GLU A 234 -20.21 -8.48 -12.35
C GLU A 234 -19.02 -9.38 -12.03
N VAL A 235 -19.29 -10.53 -11.44
CA VAL A 235 -18.37 -11.66 -11.55
C VAL A 235 -17.99 -11.63 -13.01
N ILE A 236 -16.74 -11.24 -13.31
CA ILE A 236 -16.30 -10.92 -14.66
C ILE A 236 -16.66 -12.16 -15.50
N LYS A 237 -17.83 -12.15 -16.13
CA LYS A 237 -18.43 -13.30 -16.82
C LYS A 237 -17.48 -13.86 -17.87
N ASN A 238 -16.51 -13.05 -18.28
CA ASN A 238 -15.47 -13.48 -19.18
C ASN A 238 -14.11 -12.86 -18.80
N THR A 239 -13.53 -13.36 -17.70
CA THR A 239 -12.24 -12.90 -17.14
C THR A 239 -11.13 -12.86 -18.20
N PHE A 240 -11.12 -13.81 -19.14
CA PHE A 240 -10.12 -13.83 -20.21
C PHE A 240 -10.23 -12.59 -21.12
N PHE A 241 -11.43 -12.29 -21.64
CA PHE A 241 -11.60 -11.12 -22.51
C PHE A 241 -11.38 -9.81 -21.78
N TYR A 242 -11.75 -9.72 -20.51
CA TYR A 242 -11.46 -8.56 -19.69
C TYR A 242 -9.94 -8.31 -19.57
N CYS A 243 -9.20 -9.35 -19.19
CA CYS A 243 -7.75 -9.26 -19.06
C CYS A 243 -7.07 -8.98 -20.41
N PHE A 244 -7.52 -9.61 -21.49
CA PHE A 244 -6.99 -9.37 -22.82
C PHE A 244 -7.22 -7.93 -23.30
N LYS A 245 -8.44 -7.40 -23.15
CA LYS A 245 -8.73 -5.99 -23.44
C LYS A 245 -7.89 -5.04 -22.59
N GLY A 246 -7.74 -5.34 -21.28
CA GLY A 246 -6.90 -4.58 -20.37
C GLY A 246 -5.44 -4.57 -20.82
N PHE A 247 -4.88 -5.72 -21.18
CA PHE A 247 -3.55 -5.85 -21.74
C PHE A 247 -3.35 -4.95 -22.96
N LEU A 248 -4.23 -5.03 -23.96
CA LEU A 248 -4.12 -4.21 -25.16
C LEU A 248 -4.20 -2.71 -24.87
N ARG A 249 -5.11 -2.29 -23.98
CA ARG A 249 -5.23 -0.88 -23.57
C ARG A 249 -3.97 -0.40 -22.85
N GLY A 250 -3.47 -1.20 -21.91
CA GLY A 250 -2.27 -0.87 -21.13
C GLY A 250 -1.04 -0.74 -22.03
N VAL A 251 -0.81 -1.70 -22.93
CA VAL A 251 0.28 -1.64 -23.91
C VAL A 251 0.18 -0.40 -24.79
N LYS A 252 -1.00 -0.11 -25.34
CA LYS A 252 -1.23 1.07 -26.19
C LYS A 252 -0.94 2.37 -25.43
N TYR A 253 -1.37 2.47 -24.18
CA TYR A 253 -1.14 3.64 -23.34
C TYR A 253 0.35 3.83 -23.05
N ASP A 254 1.05 2.76 -22.62
CA ASP A 254 2.46 2.82 -22.27
C ASP A 254 3.35 3.15 -23.48
N ILE A 255 3.06 2.57 -24.66
CA ILE A 255 3.80 2.91 -25.89
C ILE A 255 3.61 4.40 -26.26
N LYS A 256 2.40 4.94 -26.06
CA LYS A 256 2.14 6.35 -26.29
C LYS A 256 2.96 7.25 -25.36
N THR A 257 3.03 6.88 -24.08
CA THR A 257 3.69 7.68 -23.03
C THR A 257 5.19 7.43 -22.93
N SER A 258 5.69 6.27 -23.41
CA SER A 258 7.11 5.91 -23.33
C SER A 258 8.03 6.87 -24.10
N LYS A 259 7.52 7.53 -25.16
CA LYS A 259 8.29 8.48 -26.00
C LYS A 259 8.84 9.69 -25.24
N VAL A 260 8.22 10.03 -24.12
CA VAL A 260 8.59 11.18 -23.25
C VAL A 260 8.93 10.72 -21.83
N SER A 261 9.04 9.42 -21.62
CA SER A 261 9.30 8.85 -20.30
C SER A 261 10.78 8.87 -19.97
N LEU A 262 11.12 9.30 -18.76
CA LEU A 262 12.44 9.16 -18.16
C LEU A 262 12.59 7.91 -17.29
N GLN A 263 11.51 7.13 -17.16
CA GLN A 263 11.46 5.92 -16.33
C GLN A 263 12.19 4.74 -17.02
N PRO A 264 12.85 3.86 -16.26
CA PRO A 264 13.48 2.66 -16.80
C PRO A 264 12.46 1.71 -17.45
N ASN A 265 12.94 0.83 -18.32
CA ASN A 265 12.14 -0.20 -19.00
C ASN A 265 10.97 0.38 -19.82
N SER A 266 11.23 1.50 -20.50
CA SER A 266 10.25 2.16 -21.40
C SER A 266 10.27 1.60 -22.83
N ASP A 267 11.12 0.62 -23.12
CA ASP A 267 11.14 -0.08 -24.40
C ASP A 267 9.94 -1.02 -24.59
N ILE A 268 9.61 -1.32 -25.85
CA ILE A 268 8.41 -2.10 -26.20
C ILE A 268 8.44 -3.50 -25.57
N ILE A 269 9.58 -4.15 -25.49
CA ILE A 269 9.68 -5.51 -24.95
C ILE A 269 9.40 -5.49 -23.44
N SER A 270 9.95 -4.55 -22.72
CA SER A 270 9.72 -4.35 -21.29
C SER A 270 8.26 -4.02 -20.99
N ILE A 271 7.62 -3.14 -21.78
CA ILE A 271 6.21 -2.82 -21.70
C ILE A 271 5.34 -4.07 -21.89
N LEU A 272 5.61 -4.84 -22.95
CA LEU A 272 4.87 -6.08 -23.24
C LEU A 272 5.02 -7.09 -22.09
N ARG A 273 6.25 -7.28 -21.58
CA ARG A 273 6.52 -8.20 -20.46
C ARG A 273 5.80 -7.76 -19.19
N TYR A 274 5.85 -6.46 -18.83
CA TYR A 274 5.15 -5.94 -17.66
C TYR A 274 3.63 -6.19 -17.77
N ARG A 275 3.00 -5.71 -18.85
CA ARG A 275 1.56 -5.82 -19.05
C ARG A 275 1.08 -7.27 -19.18
N PHE A 276 1.88 -8.14 -19.81
CA PHE A 276 1.58 -9.58 -19.84
C PHE A 276 1.54 -10.19 -18.44
N ASN A 277 2.55 -9.93 -17.60
CA ASN A 277 2.59 -10.46 -16.23
C ASN A 277 1.48 -9.87 -15.36
N GLN A 278 1.18 -8.58 -15.50
CA GLN A 278 0.07 -7.92 -14.84
C GLN A 278 -1.25 -8.65 -15.10
N TYR A 279 -1.63 -8.77 -16.37
CA TYR A 279 -2.94 -9.32 -16.72
C TYR A 279 -3.01 -10.85 -16.63
N LEU A 280 -1.89 -11.54 -16.81
CA LEU A 280 -1.80 -12.97 -16.51
C LEU A 280 -1.99 -13.24 -15.01
N GLY A 281 -1.37 -12.44 -14.16
CA GLY A 281 -1.55 -12.49 -12.71
C GLY A 281 -3.02 -12.27 -12.34
N THR A 282 -3.63 -11.19 -12.85
CA THR A 282 -5.06 -10.88 -12.66
C THR A 282 -5.95 -12.05 -13.07
N TYR A 283 -5.75 -12.59 -14.27
CA TYR A 283 -6.53 -13.73 -14.76
C TYR A 283 -6.41 -14.96 -13.86
N ARG A 284 -5.19 -15.29 -13.43
CA ARG A 284 -4.94 -16.43 -12.53
C ARG A 284 -5.57 -16.24 -11.16
N GLY A 285 -5.55 -15.04 -10.60
CA GLY A 285 -6.17 -14.73 -9.31
C GLY A 285 -7.69 -14.89 -9.33
N TYR A 286 -8.34 -14.43 -10.40
CA TYR A 286 -9.79 -14.63 -10.56
C TYR A 286 -10.20 -16.10 -10.76
N LYS A 287 -9.37 -16.91 -11.42
CA LYS A 287 -9.68 -18.33 -11.69
C LYS A 287 -9.44 -19.27 -10.53
N ASN A 288 -8.48 -18.98 -9.66
CA ASN A 288 -8.11 -19.89 -8.58
C ASN A 288 -8.98 -19.69 -7.33
N ASP A 289 -9.42 -20.80 -6.75
CA ASP A 289 -9.87 -20.83 -5.35
C ASP A 289 -8.66 -21.19 -4.46
N MET A 290 -8.42 -20.36 -3.45
CA MET A 290 -7.24 -20.51 -2.57
C MET A 290 -7.23 -21.81 -1.80
N ASN A 291 -6.11 -22.51 -1.85
CA ASN A 291 -5.73 -23.47 -0.83
C ASN A 291 -5.03 -22.71 0.32
N LYS A 292 -5.75 -22.50 1.42
CA LYS A 292 -5.32 -21.68 2.58
C LYS A 292 -3.97 -22.12 3.19
N ASN A 293 -3.55 -23.37 3.02
CA ASN A 293 -2.33 -23.91 3.59
C ASN A 293 -1.02 -23.54 2.88
N LYS A 294 -1.08 -22.84 1.76
CA LYS A 294 0.10 -22.38 0.99
C LYS A 294 0.19 -20.87 0.85
N MET A 295 -0.58 -20.11 1.63
CA MET A 295 -0.68 -18.65 1.48
C MET A 295 0.65 -17.94 1.73
N THR A 296 1.30 -18.25 2.84
CA THR A 296 2.48 -17.55 3.32
C THR A 296 3.64 -17.67 2.34
N ASP A 297 3.98 -18.90 1.93
CA ASP A 297 5.14 -19.16 1.06
C ASP A 297 4.94 -18.65 -0.37
N LEU A 298 3.71 -18.77 -0.88
CA LEU A 298 3.44 -18.45 -2.29
C LEU A 298 3.23 -16.97 -2.54
N TYR A 299 2.63 -16.24 -1.58
CA TYR A 299 2.16 -14.87 -1.78
C TYR A 299 2.99 -13.82 -1.05
N PHE A 300 3.43 -14.11 0.16
CA PHE A 300 4.13 -13.12 1.00
C PHE A 300 5.64 -13.31 0.99
N TYR A 301 6.10 -14.56 0.93
CA TYR A 301 7.52 -14.92 0.96
C TYR A 301 7.85 -15.90 -0.17
N PRO A 302 7.84 -15.45 -1.44
CA PRO A 302 8.22 -16.33 -2.53
C PRO A 302 9.67 -16.80 -2.32
N PRO A 303 9.98 -18.09 -2.60
CA PRO A 303 11.34 -18.60 -2.47
C PRO A 303 12.32 -17.72 -3.24
N LYS A 304 13.44 -17.36 -2.58
CA LYS A 304 14.58 -16.72 -3.27
C LYS A 304 15.05 -17.70 -4.35
N ILE A 305 15.03 -17.28 -5.62
CA ILE A 305 15.57 -18.02 -6.76
C ILE A 305 16.96 -17.51 -7.03
#